data_e4173151e5cbdc177423194e4cf15334
#
_entry.id   e4173151e5cbdc177423194e4cf15334
#
_cell.length_a   1.000
_cell.length_b   1.000
_cell.length_c   1.000
_cell.angle_alpha   90.00
_cell.angle_beta   90.00
_cell.angle_gamma   90.00
#
_symmetry.space_group_name_H-M   'P 1'
#
loop_
_entity.id
_entity.type
_entity.pdbx_description
1 polymer ?
#
loop_
_entity_poly.entity_id
_entity_poly.type
_entity_poly.pdbx_seq_one_letter_code
_entity_poly.pdbx_strand_id
1 'polypeptide(L)'
;VCNSDGHKGRPGASYPGAATFGAYGGLTCFLTRDLTRDGIFECLRRRHHYGTTGCRMHMDVKVQFDQESTIFERDPKAFPDTNRFATNEVMMGDIVQSPSSEATLKLSLLAHNPIERIEIRNGENVLDTFRPYTPSNLGNRIRVIWSGAEYRGRGRQCNWTGSAVFKGCRIKQFVKINAWNHERRLEQCNHNTVEWDTFTTGNFGGFDVWLEEGPAAELDLTTNRGSIREALEDIGVEDIIMEAGGLERRLRVFR
;
A
#
# COMPACT_ATOMS: atom_id res chain seq x y z
N VAL A 1 2.96 -9.51 12.51
CA VAL A 1 1.98 -8.72 13.28
C VAL A 1 2.23 -7.24 13.04
N CYS A 2 1.17 -6.46 13.00
CA CYS A 2 1.19 -5.01 12.90
C CYS A 2 0.63 -4.40 14.19
N ASN A 3 1.28 -3.35 14.69
CA ASN A 3 0.93 -2.68 15.92
C ASN A 3 0.94 -1.17 15.76
N SER A 4 0.42 -0.48 16.78
CA SER A 4 0.34 0.97 16.80
C SER A 4 1.67 1.68 17.08
N ASP A 5 2.67 0.99 17.60
CA ASP A 5 3.92 1.56 18.14
C ASP A 5 3.67 2.71 19.15
N GLY A 6 2.58 2.59 19.90
CA GLY A 6 2.13 3.61 20.84
C GLY A 6 3.04 3.76 22.05
N HIS A 7 3.52 4.98 22.33
CA HIS A 7 4.43 5.30 23.43
C HIS A 7 3.74 6.00 24.62
N LYS A 8 2.41 6.10 24.59
CA LYS A 8 1.63 6.84 25.61
C LYS A 8 0.86 5.95 26.59
N GLY A 9 1.14 4.63 26.59
CA GLY A 9 0.43 3.68 27.46
C GLY A 9 -1.08 3.57 27.21
N ARG A 10 -1.54 3.86 26.01
CA ARG A 10 -2.95 3.82 25.59
C ARG A 10 -3.14 2.81 24.47
N PRO A 11 -3.27 1.51 24.75
CA PRO A 11 -3.52 0.49 23.74
C PRO A 11 -4.77 0.82 22.93
N GLY A 12 -4.68 0.68 21.59
CA GLY A 12 -5.79 0.95 20.67
C GLY A 12 -6.06 2.42 20.34
N ALA A 13 -5.45 3.38 21.05
CA ALA A 13 -5.61 4.81 20.79
C ALA A 13 -4.51 5.34 19.85
N SER A 14 -4.40 4.77 18.66
CA SER A 14 -3.42 5.19 17.67
C SER A 14 -4.11 5.73 16.42
N TYR A 15 -4.31 7.03 16.40
CA TYR A 15 -4.90 7.77 15.29
C TYR A 15 -4.22 9.15 15.16
N PRO A 16 -4.33 9.83 14.01
CA PRO A 16 -3.78 11.17 13.84
C PRO A 16 -4.24 12.14 14.93
N GLY A 17 -3.29 12.83 15.54
CA GLY A 17 -3.52 13.72 16.69
C GLY A 17 -3.40 13.05 18.07
N ALA A 18 -3.58 11.75 18.19
CA ALA A 18 -3.37 11.00 19.44
C ALA A 18 -2.12 10.13 19.41
N ALA A 19 -1.71 9.64 18.24
CA ALA A 19 -0.50 8.85 18.07
C ALA A 19 0.75 9.73 18.09
N THR A 20 1.85 9.20 18.62
CA THR A 20 3.16 9.84 18.62
C THR A 20 3.65 10.18 17.21
N PHE A 21 3.29 9.35 16.23
CA PHE A 21 3.76 9.44 14.85
C PHE A 21 2.75 10.11 13.90
N GLY A 22 1.64 10.61 14.41
CA GLY A 22 0.63 11.30 13.59
C GLY A 22 -0.05 10.43 12.53
N ALA A 23 -0.09 9.12 12.73
CA ALA A 23 -0.64 8.16 11.78
C ALA A 23 -1.61 7.18 12.44
N TYR A 24 -2.40 6.46 11.65
CA TYR A 24 -3.16 5.31 12.14
C TYR A 24 -2.21 4.20 12.57
N GLY A 25 -2.49 3.56 13.70
CA GLY A 25 -1.75 2.39 14.15
C GLY A 25 -2.03 1.17 13.30
N GLY A 26 -1.03 0.34 13.12
CA GLY A 26 -1.20 -0.94 12.46
C GLY A 26 -2.19 -1.85 13.21
N LEU A 27 -2.91 -2.67 12.48
CA LEU A 27 -3.84 -3.67 13.00
C LEU A 27 -3.40 -5.06 12.55
N THR A 28 -3.49 -6.04 13.45
CA THR A 28 -3.34 -7.46 13.11
C THR A 28 -4.71 -8.10 13.05
N CYS A 29 -5.01 -8.75 11.94
CA CYS A 29 -6.19 -9.59 11.81
C CYS A 29 -5.82 -11.05 12.01
N PHE A 30 -6.49 -11.75 12.91
CA PHE A 30 -6.34 -13.18 13.17
C PHE A 30 -7.44 -13.97 12.49
N LEU A 31 -7.08 -14.97 11.70
CA LEU A 31 -8.00 -15.84 10.99
C LEU A 31 -8.40 -17.02 11.90
N THR A 32 -9.20 -16.75 12.91
CA THR A 32 -9.69 -17.74 13.87
C THR A 32 -11.20 -17.94 13.73
N ARG A 33 -11.69 -19.14 14.03
CA ARG A 33 -13.12 -19.42 14.14
C ARG A 33 -13.69 -18.94 15.47
N ASP A 34 -12.88 -19.04 16.53
CA ASP A 34 -13.30 -18.74 17.90
C ASP A 34 -12.47 -17.58 18.46
N LEU A 35 -13.14 -16.56 18.95
CA LEU A 35 -12.50 -15.42 19.58
C LEU A 35 -12.15 -15.78 21.05
N THR A 36 -11.17 -16.66 21.20
CA THR A 36 -10.62 -17.11 22.47
C THR A 36 -9.12 -16.83 22.53
N ARG A 37 -8.55 -16.84 23.73
CA ARG A 37 -7.11 -16.73 23.93
C ARG A 37 -6.34 -17.82 23.16
N ASP A 38 -6.81 -19.05 23.25
CA ASP A 38 -6.18 -20.21 22.61
C ASP A 38 -6.28 -20.11 21.08
N GLY A 39 -7.44 -19.69 20.55
CA GLY A 39 -7.63 -19.46 19.11
C GLY A 39 -6.69 -18.40 18.55
N ILE A 40 -6.51 -17.27 19.25
CA ILE A 40 -5.56 -16.22 18.86
C ILE A 40 -4.13 -16.75 18.91
N PHE A 41 -3.78 -17.50 19.96
CA PHE A 41 -2.44 -18.04 20.14
C PHE A 41 -2.09 -19.08 19.07
N GLU A 42 -3.06 -19.90 18.67
CA GLU A 42 -2.90 -20.85 17.56
C GLU A 42 -2.69 -20.14 16.23
N CYS A 43 -3.46 -19.07 15.95
CA CYS A 43 -3.24 -18.25 14.76
C CYS A 43 -1.84 -17.62 14.71
N LEU A 44 -1.31 -17.17 15.85
CA LEU A 44 0.06 -16.68 15.92
C LEU A 44 1.07 -17.77 15.60
N ARG A 45 0.90 -18.97 16.16
CA ARG A 45 1.79 -20.11 15.91
C ARG A 45 1.76 -20.58 14.46
N ARG A 46 0.57 -20.64 13.87
CA ARG A 46 0.36 -21.05 12.48
C ARG A 46 0.53 -19.92 11.45
N ARG A 47 0.78 -18.70 11.92
CA ARG A 47 0.92 -17.51 11.04
C ARG A 47 -0.36 -17.18 10.28
N HIS A 48 -1.52 -17.68 10.73
CA HIS A 48 -2.84 -17.42 10.15
C HIS A 48 -3.31 -16.02 10.52
N HIS A 49 -2.56 -15.03 10.12
CA HIS A 49 -2.84 -13.62 10.38
C HIS A 49 -2.18 -12.73 9.33
N TYR A 50 -2.71 -11.55 9.16
CA TYR A 50 -2.13 -10.50 8.32
C TYR A 50 -2.17 -9.16 9.07
N GLY A 51 -1.42 -8.19 8.55
CA GLY A 51 -1.37 -6.85 9.09
C GLY A 51 -1.88 -5.81 8.12
N THR A 52 -2.43 -4.73 8.66
CA THR A 52 -2.79 -3.53 7.90
C THR A 52 -2.12 -2.31 8.50
N THR A 53 -2.13 -1.20 7.77
CA THR A 53 -1.63 0.10 8.26
C THR A 53 -2.74 0.94 8.91
N GLY A 54 -3.76 0.28 9.48
CA GLY A 54 -4.83 0.92 10.24
C GLY A 54 -6.22 0.82 9.61
N CYS A 55 -6.33 0.38 8.37
CA CYS A 55 -7.62 0.09 7.77
C CYS A 55 -8.13 -1.28 8.21
N ARG A 56 -9.44 -1.42 8.33
CA ARG A 56 -10.08 -2.72 8.52
C ARG A 56 -10.45 -3.28 7.16
N MET A 57 -9.83 -4.40 6.82
CA MET A 57 -10.16 -5.16 5.62
C MET A 57 -10.19 -6.65 5.96
N HIS A 58 -10.99 -7.39 5.23
CA HIS A 58 -10.96 -8.84 5.24
C HIS A 58 -10.15 -9.32 4.04
N MET A 59 -9.22 -10.24 4.27
CA MET A 59 -8.40 -10.86 3.24
C MET A 59 -8.34 -12.36 3.49
N ASP A 60 -8.82 -13.14 2.52
CA ASP A 60 -8.72 -14.59 2.50
C ASP A 60 -7.86 -15.00 1.31
N VAL A 61 -6.78 -15.72 1.59
CA VAL A 61 -5.80 -16.18 0.60
C VAL A 61 -5.66 -17.68 0.70
N LYS A 62 -5.93 -18.36 -0.40
CA LYS A 62 -5.79 -19.81 -0.54
C LYS A 62 -4.94 -20.14 -1.75
N VAL A 63 -4.22 -21.24 -1.68
CA VAL A 63 -3.45 -21.80 -2.78
C VAL A 63 -3.86 -23.22 -3.00
N GLN A 64 -4.22 -23.56 -4.25
CA GLN A 64 -4.53 -24.92 -4.69
C GLN A 64 -3.39 -25.46 -5.54
N PHE A 65 -3.06 -26.73 -5.32
CA PHE A 65 -2.05 -27.48 -6.05
C PHE A 65 -2.73 -28.61 -6.86
N ASP A 66 -2.19 -28.87 -8.04
CA ASP A 66 -2.66 -29.97 -8.91
C ASP A 66 -2.28 -31.35 -8.35
N GLN A 67 -1.23 -31.39 -7.53
CA GLN A 67 -0.73 -32.61 -6.92
C GLN A 67 -0.79 -32.51 -5.40
N GLU A 68 -0.94 -33.66 -4.75
CA GLU A 68 -0.90 -33.76 -3.31
C GLU A 68 0.43 -33.20 -2.77
N SER A 69 0.33 -32.27 -1.86
CA SER A 69 1.42 -31.53 -1.25
C SER A 69 1.49 -31.82 0.25
N THR A 70 2.62 -31.55 0.87
CA THR A 70 2.83 -31.75 2.31
C THR A 70 2.79 -30.41 3.03
N ILE A 71 1.83 -30.24 3.94
CA ILE A 71 1.78 -29.12 4.88
C ILE A 71 2.52 -29.47 6.18
N PHE A 72 3.27 -28.53 6.72
CA PHE A 72 3.99 -28.65 7.98
C PHE A 72 3.37 -27.74 9.05
N GLU A 73 3.19 -28.29 10.25
CA GLU A 73 2.67 -27.50 11.38
C GLU A 73 3.65 -26.41 11.80
N ARG A 74 4.96 -26.71 11.76
CA ARG A 74 6.08 -25.78 12.05
C ARG A 74 7.10 -25.83 10.94
N ASP A 75 8.04 -24.89 10.95
CA ASP A 75 9.16 -24.91 10.01
C ASP A 75 9.98 -26.20 10.17
N PRO A 76 10.01 -27.10 9.16
CA PRO A 76 10.72 -28.38 9.24
C PRO A 76 12.25 -28.21 9.33
N LYS A 77 12.78 -27.05 8.95
CA LYS A 77 14.22 -26.74 9.11
C LYS A 77 14.59 -26.48 10.57
N ALA A 78 13.69 -25.83 11.31
CA ALA A 78 13.88 -25.53 12.73
C ALA A 78 13.36 -26.66 13.64
N PHE A 79 12.35 -27.42 13.17
CA PHE A 79 11.67 -28.47 13.91
C PHE A 79 11.54 -29.74 13.04
N PRO A 80 12.59 -30.58 12.91
CA PRO A 80 12.60 -31.76 12.05
C PRO A 80 11.47 -32.76 12.33
N ASP A 81 11.04 -32.86 13.61
CA ASP A 81 9.98 -33.75 14.08
C ASP A 81 8.58 -33.13 13.98
N THR A 82 8.40 -32.04 13.22
CA THR A 82 7.10 -31.40 13.04
C THR A 82 6.09 -32.33 12.40
N ASN A 83 4.82 -32.24 12.81
CA ASN A 83 3.74 -32.97 12.17
C ASN A 83 3.60 -32.56 10.70
N ARG A 84 3.23 -33.56 9.87
CA ARG A 84 3.06 -33.42 8.42
C ARG A 84 1.72 -33.98 8.02
N PHE A 85 1.04 -33.30 7.09
CA PHE A 85 -0.28 -33.71 6.59
C PHE A 85 -0.30 -33.55 5.08
N ALA A 86 -1.00 -34.44 4.40
CA ALA A 86 -1.25 -34.33 2.97
C ALA A 86 -2.37 -33.32 2.72
N THR A 87 -2.24 -32.52 1.67
CA THR A 87 -3.23 -31.52 1.28
C THR A 87 -3.09 -31.10 -0.18
N ASN A 88 -4.18 -30.67 -0.79
CA ASN A 88 -4.17 -30.00 -2.10
C ASN A 88 -4.51 -28.53 -2.00
N GLU A 89 -4.89 -28.03 -0.80
CA GLU A 89 -5.20 -26.64 -0.56
C GLU A 89 -4.54 -26.16 0.74
N VAL A 90 -3.94 -24.99 0.71
CA VAL A 90 -3.36 -24.32 1.87
C VAL A 90 -3.87 -22.89 1.98
N MET A 91 -3.79 -22.33 3.16
CA MET A 91 -4.17 -20.94 3.42
C MET A 91 -2.98 -20.08 3.79
N MET A 92 -3.22 -18.80 3.90
CA MET A 92 -2.27 -17.79 4.34
C MET A 92 -1.55 -18.23 5.64
N GLY A 93 -0.20 -18.23 5.60
CA GLY A 93 0.64 -18.57 6.75
C GLY A 93 1.10 -20.02 6.80
N ASP A 94 0.50 -20.93 6.05
CA ASP A 94 0.92 -22.33 6.00
C ASP A 94 2.32 -22.49 5.38
N ILE A 95 3.04 -23.49 5.87
CA ILE A 95 4.32 -23.92 5.31
C ILE A 95 4.08 -25.20 4.55
N VAL A 96 4.35 -25.18 3.25
CA VAL A 96 4.05 -26.28 2.35
C VAL A 96 5.26 -26.65 1.50
N GLN A 97 5.38 -27.94 1.21
CA GLN A 97 6.26 -28.48 0.18
C GLN A 97 5.38 -29.15 -0.88
N SER A 98 5.45 -28.64 -2.09
CA SER A 98 4.71 -29.16 -3.23
C SER A 98 5.65 -29.72 -4.29
N PRO A 99 5.31 -30.86 -4.91
CA PRO A 99 5.95 -31.34 -6.13
C PRO A 99 5.47 -30.59 -7.37
N SER A 100 4.33 -29.88 -7.30
CA SER A 100 3.80 -29.07 -8.41
C SER A 100 4.70 -27.89 -8.73
N SER A 101 4.92 -27.65 -10.02
CA SER A 101 5.57 -26.44 -10.52
C SER A 101 4.61 -25.26 -10.64
N GLU A 102 3.31 -25.50 -10.60
CA GLU A 102 2.24 -24.53 -10.73
C GLU A 102 1.30 -24.58 -9.53
N ALA A 103 0.69 -23.45 -9.22
CA ALA A 103 -0.30 -23.34 -8.17
C ALA A 103 -1.32 -22.25 -8.51
N THR A 104 -2.59 -22.49 -8.16
CA THR A 104 -3.66 -21.50 -8.33
C THR A 104 -3.85 -20.71 -7.04
N LEU A 105 -3.55 -19.41 -7.10
CA LEU A 105 -3.81 -18.47 -6.01
C LEU A 105 -5.25 -17.97 -6.08
N LYS A 106 -6.02 -18.18 -5.01
CA LYS A 106 -7.37 -17.63 -4.82
C LYS A 106 -7.32 -16.55 -3.75
N LEU A 107 -7.77 -15.36 -4.13
CA LEU A 107 -7.79 -14.19 -3.26
C LEU A 107 -9.20 -13.62 -3.15
N SER A 108 -9.68 -13.41 -1.94
CA SER A 108 -10.91 -12.68 -1.64
C SER A 108 -10.61 -11.51 -0.73
N LEU A 109 -10.98 -10.31 -1.18
CA LEU A 109 -10.75 -9.07 -0.46
C LEU A 109 -12.05 -8.31 -0.27
N LEU A 110 -12.26 -7.79 0.95
CA LEU A 110 -13.33 -6.87 1.29
C LEU A 110 -12.74 -5.71 2.10
N ALA A 111 -12.85 -4.50 1.60
CA ALA A 111 -12.33 -3.29 2.23
C ALA A 111 -13.38 -2.17 2.26
N HIS A 112 -13.21 -1.24 3.19
CA HIS A 112 -14.08 -0.06 3.30
C HIS A 112 -13.87 0.93 2.14
N ASN A 113 -12.62 1.07 1.70
CA ASN A 113 -12.25 1.96 0.61
C ASN A 113 -12.01 1.16 -0.67
N PRO A 114 -12.13 1.77 -1.83
CA PRO A 114 -11.77 1.14 -3.09
C PRO A 114 -10.33 0.61 -3.05
N ILE A 115 -10.16 -0.60 -3.58
CA ILE A 115 -8.85 -1.24 -3.70
C ILE A 115 -8.15 -0.63 -4.92
N GLU A 116 -7.02 0.00 -4.69
CA GLU A 116 -6.23 0.61 -5.76
C GLU A 116 -5.53 -0.45 -6.61
N ARG A 117 -4.87 -1.41 -5.95
CA ARG A 117 -4.18 -2.51 -6.60
C ARG A 117 -3.91 -3.66 -5.66
N ILE A 118 -3.65 -4.82 -6.22
CA ILE A 118 -3.21 -6.04 -5.55
C ILE A 118 -1.88 -6.43 -6.19
N GLU A 119 -0.83 -6.55 -5.40
CA GLU A 119 0.48 -6.99 -5.85
C GLU A 119 0.78 -8.39 -5.30
N ILE A 120 1.13 -9.30 -6.18
CA ILE A 120 1.66 -10.62 -5.82
C ILE A 120 3.18 -10.51 -5.81
N ARG A 121 3.79 -10.84 -4.69
CA ARG A 121 5.23 -10.67 -4.49
C ARG A 121 5.92 -11.96 -4.07
N ASN A 122 7.15 -12.12 -4.52
CA ASN A 122 8.10 -13.10 -4.00
C ASN A 122 9.28 -12.33 -3.38
N GLY A 123 9.28 -12.21 -2.07
CA GLY A 123 10.19 -11.31 -1.37
C GLY A 123 10.01 -9.85 -1.81
N GLU A 124 11.05 -9.24 -2.34
CA GLU A 124 11.00 -7.85 -2.83
C GLU A 124 10.48 -7.73 -4.28
N ASN A 125 10.45 -8.85 -5.01
CA ASN A 125 10.05 -8.85 -6.43
C ASN A 125 8.54 -8.89 -6.58
N VAL A 126 7.97 -7.95 -7.32
CA VAL A 126 6.59 -7.98 -7.77
C VAL A 126 6.50 -8.98 -8.93
N LEU A 127 5.67 -10.01 -8.77
CA LEU A 127 5.42 -11.02 -9.81
C LEU A 127 4.26 -10.60 -10.72
N ASP A 128 3.23 -10.01 -10.12
CA ASP A 128 2.05 -9.56 -10.84
C ASP A 128 1.37 -8.40 -10.10
N THR A 129 0.66 -7.55 -10.85
CA THR A 129 -0.13 -6.44 -10.32
C THR A 129 -1.51 -6.42 -10.95
N PHE A 130 -2.52 -6.62 -10.14
CA PHE A 130 -3.92 -6.55 -10.56
C PHE A 130 -4.54 -5.23 -10.09
N ARG A 131 -5.21 -4.51 -11.01
CA ARG A 131 -6.02 -3.32 -10.72
C ARG A 131 -7.48 -3.61 -11.02
N PRO A 132 -8.39 -3.54 -10.01
CA PRO A 132 -9.78 -3.94 -10.16
C PRO A 132 -10.66 -2.87 -10.86
N TYR A 133 -10.07 -2.02 -11.67
CA TYR A 133 -10.77 -0.92 -12.36
C TYR A 133 -10.08 -0.58 -13.69
N THR A 134 -10.79 0.21 -14.48
CA THR A 134 -10.33 0.77 -15.74
C THR A 134 -10.27 2.30 -15.66
N PRO A 135 -9.61 3.00 -16.58
CA PRO A 135 -9.61 4.47 -16.61
C PRO A 135 -11.02 5.08 -16.57
N SER A 136 -11.99 4.46 -17.25
CA SER A 136 -13.37 4.93 -17.26
C SER A 136 -14.06 4.90 -15.88
N ASN A 137 -13.63 4.03 -14.97
CA ASN A 137 -14.16 3.99 -13.60
C ASN A 137 -13.67 5.15 -12.74
N LEU A 138 -12.52 5.72 -13.08
CA LEU A 138 -11.86 6.79 -12.33
C LEU A 138 -12.21 8.18 -12.87
N GLY A 139 -12.79 8.25 -14.07
CA GLY A 139 -13.08 9.50 -14.75
C GLY A 139 -11.80 10.34 -14.94
N ASN A 140 -11.91 11.64 -14.70
CA ASN A 140 -10.82 12.59 -14.88
C ASN A 140 -10.00 12.79 -13.60
N ARG A 141 -9.88 11.76 -12.76
CA ARG A 141 -9.00 11.79 -11.57
C ARG A 141 -7.56 11.63 -12.00
N ILE A 142 -6.66 12.41 -11.41
CA ILE A 142 -5.21 12.18 -11.44
C ILE A 142 -4.73 12.07 -9.99
N ARG A 143 -3.96 11.04 -9.70
CA ARG A 143 -3.30 10.81 -8.42
C ARG A 143 -1.81 11.06 -8.54
N VAL A 144 -1.28 11.87 -7.64
CA VAL A 144 0.16 12.15 -7.50
C VAL A 144 0.61 11.68 -6.13
N ILE A 145 1.59 10.76 -6.08
CA ILE A 145 2.13 10.17 -4.85
C ILE A 145 3.64 10.31 -4.84
N TRP A 146 4.19 10.81 -3.76
CA TRP A 146 5.61 10.73 -3.44
C TRP A 146 5.84 9.86 -2.22
N SER A 147 6.96 9.14 -2.17
CA SER A 147 7.22 8.14 -1.14
C SER A 147 8.71 8.01 -0.80
N GLY A 148 8.99 7.19 0.21
CA GLY A 148 10.31 6.72 0.54
C GLY A 148 11.02 7.48 1.63
N ALA A 149 12.31 7.16 1.79
CA ALA A 149 13.19 7.72 2.81
C ALA A 149 14.62 7.95 2.27
N GLU A 150 15.39 8.82 2.91
CA GLU A 150 16.79 9.06 2.52
C GLU A 150 17.64 7.81 2.74
N TYR A 151 17.49 7.17 3.90
CA TYR A 151 18.18 5.94 4.28
C TYR A 151 17.43 5.23 5.42
N ARG A 152 17.92 4.07 5.82
CA ARG A 152 17.37 3.31 6.94
C ARG A 152 17.90 3.83 8.26
N GLY A 153 17.02 4.12 9.23
CA GLY A 153 17.41 4.56 10.57
C GLY A 153 16.86 5.93 10.99
N ARG A 154 17.46 6.54 12.01
CA ARG A 154 17.09 7.88 12.49
C ARG A 154 17.54 8.96 11.47
N GLY A 155 16.78 10.04 11.36
CA GLY A 155 17.07 11.12 10.40
C GLY A 155 16.76 10.74 8.94
N ARG A 156 15.98 9.68 8.72
CA ARG A 156 15.58 9.15 7.41
C ARG A 156 14.62 10.05 6.62
N GLN A 157 14.30 11.22 7.14
CA GLN A 157 13.37 12.16 6.51
C GLN A 157 13.83 12.54 5.11
N CYS A 158 12.92 12.40 4.15
CA CYS A 158 13.07 12.83 2.78
C CYS A 158 12.13 14.00 2.51
N ASN A 159 12.66 15.17 2.22
CA ASN A 159 11.88 16.36 1.88
C ASN A 159 11.42 16.29 0.42
N TRP A 160 10.17 16.66 0.20
CA TRP A 160 9.51 16.76 -1.08
C TRP A 160 8.90 18.15 -1.23
N THR A 161 9.52 18.98 -2.06
CA THR A 161 8.98 20.27 -2.47
C THR A 161 8.68 20.25 -3.96
N GLY A 162 7.58 20.85 -4.37
CA GLY A 162 7.25 20.85 -5.79
C GLY A 162 5.94 21.52 -6.13
N SER A 163 5.64 21.49 -7.41
CA SER A 163 4.39 21.97 -7.99
C SER A 163 3.92 21.06 -9.11
N ALA A 164 2.61 20.95 -9.27
CA ALA A 164 1.94 20.29 -10.39
C ALA A 164 1.02 21.31 -11.06
N VAL A 165 1.27 21.57 -12.32
CA VAL A 165 0.46 22.46 -13.17
C VAL A 165 -0.29 21.62 -14.19
N PHE A 166 -1.61 21.67 -14.15
CA PHE A 166 -2.50 20.99 -15.08
C PHE A 166 -2.90 21.98 -16.19
N LYS A 167 -2.06 22.08 -17.23
CA LYS A 167 -2.27 22.99 -18.35
C LYS A 167 -3.50 22.59 -19.16
N GLY A 168 -4.28 23.56 -19.60
CA GLY A 168 -5.52 23.30 -20.32
C GLY A 168 -6.65 22.70 -19.47
N CYS A 169 -6.50 22.67 -18.15
CA CYS A 169 -7.44 22.07 -17.22
C CYS A 169 -7.87 23.01 -16.11
N ARG A 170 -8.98 22.65 -15.47
CA ARG A 170 -9.42 23.24 -14.22
C ARG A 170 -9.60 22.15 -13.17
N ILE A 171 -9.03 22.33 -11.99
CA ILE A 171 -9.23 21.45 -10.84
C ILE A 171 -10.63 21.71 -10.26
N LYS A 172 -11.49 20.69 -10.32
CA LYS A 172 -12.83 20.70 -9.72
C LYS A 172 -12.83 20.28 -8.27
N GLN A 173 -11.95 19.31 -7.94
CA GLN A 173 -11.82 18.78 -6.60
C GLN A 173 -10.37 18.48 -6.31
N PHE A 174 -9.95 18.74 -5.09
CA PHE A 174 -8.62 18.46 -4.57
C PHE A 174 -8.72 17.75 -3.23
N VAL A 175 -8.05 16.60 -3.08
CA VAL A 175 -8.04 15.80 -1.86
C VAL A 175 -6.60 15.46 -1.49
N LYS A 176 -6.22 15.79 -0.27
CA LYS A 176 -4.88 15.49 0.26
C LYS A 176 -4.78 14.03 0.70
N ILE A 177 -3.63 13.42 0.51
CA ILE A 177 -3.32 12.05 0.92
C ILE A 177 -2.22 12.09 1.98
N ASN A 178 -2.46 11.50 3.15
CA ASN A 178 -1.53 11.43 4.28
C ASN A 178 -0.93 12.78 4.72
N ALA A 179 -1.69 13.85 4.59
CA ALA A 179 -1.29 15.21 4.99
C ALA A 179 -1.74 15.53 6.43
N TRP A 180 -1.20 14.81 7.40
CA TRP A 180 -1.57 14.94 8.82
C TRP A 180 -0.90 16.12 9.53
N ASN A 181 0.23 16.60 9.01
CA ASN A 181 0.92 17.75 9.56
C ASN A 181 0.42 19.04 8.89
N HIS A 182 -0.39 19.80 9.62
CA HIS A 182 -0.98 21.06 9.14
C HIS A 182 0.04 22.20 9.00
N GLU A 183 1.24 22.08 9.57
CA GLU A 183 2.32 23.05 9.39
C GLU A 183 3.03 22.91 8.04
N ARG A 184 2.76 21.81 7.33
CA ARG A 184 3.36 21.53 6.03
C ARG A 184 2.40 21.90 4.91
N ARG A 185 2.96 22.57 3.92
CA ARG A 185 2.21 23.04 2.77
C ARG A 185 1.83 21.88 1.86
N LEU A 186 0.59 21.75 1.54
CA LEU A 186 0.05 20.96 0.43
C LEU A 186 -1.29 21.60 0.09
N GLU A 187 -1.35 22.38 -0.99
CA GLU A 187 -2.52 23.21 -1.29
C GLU A 187 -2.70 23.43 -2.78
N GLN A 188 -3.94 23.60 -3.17
CA GLN A 188 -4.30 24.13 -4.47
C GLN A 188 -4.12 25.66 -4.43
N CYS A 189 -3.16 26.19 -5.21
CA CYS A 189 -2.84 27.61 -5.23
C CYS A 189 -3.74 28.43 -6.15
N ASN A 190 -4.19 27.80 -7.22
CA ASN A 190 -5.10 28.44 -8.19
C ASN A 190 -5.96 27.37 -8.88
N HIS A 191 -6.64 27.72 -9.98
CA HIS A 191 -7.59 26.83 -10.65
C HIS A 191 -6.94 25.56 -11.28
N ASN A 192 -5.64 25.54 -11.51
CA ASN A 192 -4.95 24.43 -12.17
C ASN A 192 -3.60 24.05 -11.55
N THR A 193 -3.24 24.57 -10.38
CA THR A 193 -1.92 24.37 -9.78
C THR A 193 -2.04 23.91 -8.34
N VAL A 194 -1.27 22.88 -8.01
CA VAL A 194 -1.06 22.38 -6.65
C VAL A 194 0.41 22.54 -6.28
N GLU A 195 0.70 23.04 -5.07
CA GLU A 195 2.06 23.17 -4.54
C GLU A 195 2.20 22.48 -3.19
N TRP A 196 3.41 21.99 -2.90
CA TRP A 196 3.70 21.33 -1.63
C TRP A 196 5.12 21.56 -1.13
N ASP A 197 5.25 21.49 0.18
CA ASP A 197 6.49 21.39 0.95
C ASP A 197 6.24 20.41 2.09
N THR A 198 6.53 19.14 1.86
CA THR A 198 6.23 18.04 2.76
C THR A 198 7.44 17.13 2.94
N PHE A 199 7.29 16.06 3.71
CA PHE A 199 8.33 15.06 3.84
C PHE A 199 7.73 13.66 4.00
N THR A 200 8.55 12.65 3.70
CA THR A 200 8.28 11.25 3.98
C THR A 200 9.40 10.64 4.81
N THR A 201 9.12 9.54 5.50
CA THR A 201 10.08 8.82 6.35
C THR A 201 10.04 7.32 6.09
N GLY A 202 9.77 6.93 4.84
CA GLY A 202 9.48 5.57 4.39
C GLY A 202 7.99 5.33 4.11
N ASN A 203 7.13 6.27 4.47
CA ASN A 203 5.72 6.31 4.10
C ASN A 203 5.55 7.04 2.75
N PHE A 204 4.31 7.38 2.43
CA PHE A 204 3.97 8.20 1.26
C PHE A 204 3.06 9.36 1.65
N GLY A 205 3.07 10.38 0.81
CA GLY A 205 2.13 11.49 0.79
C GLY A 205 1.72 11.80 -0.64
N GLY A 206 0.74 12.65 -0.81
CA GLY A 206 0.28 12.99 -2.15
C GLY A 206 -1.06 13.70 -2.18
N PHE A 207 -1.67 13.67 -3.35
CA PHE A 207 -3.01 14.21 -3.55
C PHE A 207 -3.73 13.57 -4.72
N ASP A 208 -5.06 13.68 -4.70
CA ASP A 208 -5.94 13.45 -5.83
C ASP A 208 -6.49 14.78 -6.34
N VAL A 209 -6.58 14.93 -7.65
CA VAL A 209 -7.36 15.98 -8.31
C VAL A 209 -8.36 15.37 -9.28
N TRP A 210 -9.54 15.94 -9.36
CA TRP A 210 -10.52 15.69 -10.43
C TRP A 210 -10.52 16.90 -11.34
N LEU A 211 -10.30 16.67 -12.62
CA LEU A 211 -10.08 17.71 -13.60
C LEU A 211 -11.29 17.91 -14.51
N GLU A 212 -11.50 19.13 -14.91
CA GLU A 212 -12.22 19.49 -16.13
C GLU A 212 -11.17 19.72 -17.20
N GLU A 213 -11.07 18.77 -18.12
CA GLU A 213 -10.05 18.76 -19.15
C GLU A 213 -10.51 19.59 -20.36
N GLY A 214 -9.61 20.42 -20.87
CA GLY A 214 -9.74 21.09 -22.13
C GLY A 214 -8.92 20.41 -23.24
N PRO A 215 -8.94 20.94 -24.45
CA PRO A 215 -8.10 20.43 -25.52
C PRO A 215 -6.61 20.60 -25.17
N ALA A 216 -5.80 19.61 -25.57
CA ALA A 216 -4.34 19.57 -25.31
C ALA A 216 -3.96 19.70 -23.82
N ALA A 217 -4.70 19.00 -22.97
CA ALA A 217 -4.44 18.96 -21.52
C ALA A 217 -3.11 18.25 -21.20
N GLU A 218 -2.28 18.88 -20.38
CA GLU A 218 -0.92 18.40 -20.02
C GLU A 218 -0.68 18.56 -18.52
N LEU A 219 -0.03 17.58 -17.90
CA LEU A 219 0.58 17.68 -16.59
C LEU A 219 2.03 18.13 -16.72
N ASP A 220 2.39 19.22 -16.05
CA ASP A 220 3.78 19.67 -15.84
C ASP A 220 4.06 19.65 -14.34
N LEU A 221 4.76 18.59 -13.88
CA LEU A 221 5.05 18.36 -12.49
C LEU A 221 6.55 18.46 -12.24
N THR A 222 6.94 19.34 -11.32
CA THR A 222 8.33 19.57 -10.95
C THR A 222 8.51 19.45 -9.44
N THR A 223 9.57 18.75 -9.04
CA THR A 223 9.95 18.59 -7.64
C THR A 223 11.43 18.94 -7.46
N ASN A 224 11.87 19.09 -6.21
CA ASN A 224 13.28 19.19 -5.87
C ASN A 224 14.11 17.94 -6.24
N ARG A 225 13.49 16.89 -6.77
CA ARG A 225 14.14 15.61 -7.09
C ARG A 225 14.00 15.19 -8.56
N GLY A 226 13.26 15.92 -9.34
CA GLY A 226 13.03 15.66 -10.76
C GLY A 226 11.64 16.11 -11.21
N SER A 227 11.29 15.81 -12.45
CA SER A 227 10.05 16.26 -13.07
C SER A 227 9.40 15.15 -13.90
N ILE A 228 8.07 15.26 -14.05
CA ILE A 228 7.25 14.47 -14.98
C ILE A 228 6.47 15.45 -15.83
N ARG A 229 6.49 15.25 -17.15
CA ARG A 229 5.66 16.00 -18.09
C ARG A 229 4.98 15.03 -19.05
N GLU A 230 3.65 15.01 -19.01
CA GLU A 230 2.83 14.05 -19.77
C GLU A 230 1.54 14.68 -20.26
N ALA A 231 1.09 14.28 -21.45
CA ALA A 231 -0.26 14.56 -21.89
C ALA A 231 -1.26 13.80 -20.98
N LEU A 232 -2.37 14.42 -20.60
CA LEU A 232 -3.32 13.76 -19.66
C LEU A 232 -3.98 12.51 -20.28
N GLU A 233 -4.09 12.44 -21.59
CA GLU A 233 -4.59 11.27 -22.31
C GLU A 233 -3.69 10.04 -22.17
N ASP A 234 -2.38 10.24 -21.96
CA ASP A 234 -1.39 9.18 -21.77
C ASP A 234 -1.30 8.69 -20.32
N ILE A 235 -1.87 9.44 -19.37
CA ILE A 235 -1.92 9.02 -17.96
C ILE A 235 -3.07 8.02 -17.78
N GLY A 236 -2.70 6.75 -17.65
CA GLY A 236 -3.62 5.63 -17.43
C GLY A 236 -3.68 5.17 -15.98
N VAL A 237 -4.12 3.93 -15.79
CA VAL A 237 -4.14 3.26 -14.48
C VAL A 237 -2.76 2.77 -14.04
N GLU A 238 -1.83 2.62 -14.97
CA GLU A 238 -0.46 2.24 -14.66
C GLU A 238 0.34 3.44 -14.17
N ASP A 239 1.26 3.16 -13.24
CA ASP A 239 2.07 4.21 -12.63
C ASP A 239 3.11 4.74 -13.64
N ILE A 240 3.11 6.05 -13.90
CA ILE A 240 4.27 6.75 -14.44
C ILE A 240 5.19 7.02 -13.25
N ILE A 241 6.39 6.44 -13.28
CA ILE A 241 7.29 6.43 -12.13
C ILE A 241 8.55 7.25 -12.43
N MET A 242 8.88 8.16 -11.53
CA MET A 242 10.18 8.82 -11.46
C MET A 242 10.91 8.30 -10.22
N GLU A 243 11.97 7.54 -10.42
CA GLU A 243 12.83 7.07 -9.32
C GLU A 243 13.75 8.21 -8.84
N ALA A 244 13.85 8.38 -7.54
CA ALA A 244 14.64 9.43 -6.89
C ALA A 244 15.71 8.86 -5.94
N GLY A 245 16.09 7.58 -6.12
CA GLY A 245 17.10 6.89 -5.33
C GLY A 245 16.68 6.64 -3.88
N GLY A 246 17.63 6.56 -2.96
CA GLY A 246 17.37 6.32 -1.54
C GLY A 246 16.66 4.99 -1.27
N LEU A 247 15.83 4.97 -0.23
CA LEU A 247 14.97 3.84 0.09
C LEU A 247 13.58 4.08 -0.47
N GLU A 248 13.27 3.49 -1.65
CA GLU A 248 11.97 3.58 -2.31
C GLU A 248 11.50 5.05 -2.51
N ARG A 249 12.46 5.97 -2.70
CA ARG A 249 12.10 7.35 -3.04
C ARG A 249 11.65 7.39 -4.48
N ARG A 250 10.37 7.65 -4.68
CA ARG A 250 9.78 7.74 -6.00
C ARG A 250 8.60 8.69 -6.03
N LEU A 251 8.40 9.28 -7.17
CA LEU A 251 7.20 10.02 -7.53
C LEU A 251 6.39 9.17 -8.51
N ARG A 252 5.10 9.05 -8.28
CA ARG A 252 4.18 8.27 -9.11
C ARG A 252 3.00 9.11 -9.53
N VAL A 253 2.61 8.99 -10.79
CA VAL A 253 1.42 9.63 -11.34
C VAL A 253 0.59 8.59 -12.08
N PHE A 254 -0.73 8.56 -11.82
CA PHE A 254 -1.68 7.65 -12.46
C PHE A 254 -3.13 8.13 -12.28
N ARG A 255 -4.08 7.52 -13.00
CA ARG A 255 -5.54 7.76 -12.83
C ARG A 255 -6.15 6.96 -11.69
#